data_44d5737c465f9809a86a81e644e263f1
#
_entry.id   44d5737c465f9809a86a81e644e263f1
#
_cell.length_a   1.000
_cell.length_b   1.000
_cell.length_c   1.000
_cell.angle_alpha   90.00
_cell.angle_beta   90.00
_cell.angle_gamma   90.00
#
_symmetry.space_group_name_H-M   'P 1'
#
loop_
_entity.id
_entity.type
_entity.pdbx_description
1 polymer ?
#
loop_
_entity_poly.entity_id
_entity_poly.type
_entity_poly.pdbx_seq_one_letter_code
_entity_poly.pdbx_strand_id
1 'polypeptide(L)'
;MKDREGRFMGGNDAQFLKLGVASERDLLGKTDMDFFFQENLIVQYRKDDLKVMRTGKPVLNRVEPVANPDGSVSWHKTSKYPLRNAQGVSIGIMGIMRDFDGSAMPWNHQRPFLKVMEFIDRHYHEEILVKDLAAATGLSLSQFERRFLEVFGQSPSRFLVRYRLTKASHLLVSSDHTISSIAVDCGFYDHSHFSRSFFGMFGIPPGQYRNLKRDASSAQARATTSRLAL
;
A
#
# COMPACT_ATOMS: atom_id res chain seq x y z
N MET A 1 -1.05 -14.34 -9.51
CA MET A 1 -1.53 -14.11 -10.89
C MET A 1 -3.02 -13.80 -10.86
N LYS A 2 -3.50 -12.93 -11.77
CA LYS A 2 -4.94 -12.60 -11.91
C LYS A 2 -5.34 -12.62 -13.37
N ASP A 3 -6.61 -12.98 -13.62
CA ASP A 3 -7.21 -12.92 -14.95
C ASP A 3 -7.60 -11.47 -15.36
N ARG A 4 -8.27 -11.36 -16.50
CA ARG A 4 -8.72 -10.06 -17.04
C ARG A 4 -9.79 -9.38 -16.18
N GLU A 5 -10.54 -10.14 -15.42
CA GLU A 5 -11.59 -9.69 -14.51
C GLU A 5 -11.03 -9.34 -13.12
N GLY A 6 -9.74 -9.65 -12.84
CA GLY A 6 -9.06 -9.40 -11.59
C GLY A 6 -9.22 -10.53 -10.56
N ARG A 7 -9.67 -11.70 -11.03
CA ARG A 7 -9.80 -12.90 -10.20
C ARG A 7 -8.45 -13.59 -10.08
N PHE A 8 -8.11 -14.05 -8.90
CA PHE A 8 -6.88 -14.80 -8.68
C PHE A 8 -6.91 -16.14 -9.43
N MET A 9 -5.87 -16.37 -10.22
CA MET A 9 -5.58 -17.59 -10.97
C MET A 9 -4.53 -18.47 -10.30
N GLY A 10 -3.91 -17.99 -9.24
CA GLY A 10 -2.88 -18.68 -8.47
C GLY A 10 -1.97 -17.71 -7.73
N GLY A 11 -1.23 -18.26 -6.78
CA GLY A 11 -0.28 -17.54 -5.95
C GLY A 11 0.80 -18.47 -5.40
N ASN A 12 1.70 -17.94 -4.60
CA ASN A 12 2.69 -18.71 -3.84
C ASN A 12 2.37 -18.66 -2.34
N ASP A 13 3.07 -19.47 -1.56
CA ASP A 13 2.88 -19.60 -0.10
C ASP A 13 2.98 -18.27 0.63
N ALA A 14 3.91 -17.39 0.21
CA ALA A 14 4.04 -16.06 0.79
C ALA A 14 2.78 -15.21 0.57
N GLN A 15 2.11 -15.34 -0.57
CA GLN A 15 0.83 -14.67 -0.82
C GLN A 15 -0.31 -15.29 -0.01
N PHE A 16 -0.34 -16.61 0.15
CA PHE A 16 -1.33 -17.28 0.98
C PHE A 16 -1.22 -16.82 2.43
N LEU A 17 0.00 -16.80 2.97
CA LEU A 17 0.27 -16.29 4.31
C LEU A 17 -0.16 -14.83 4.45
N LYS A 18 0.20 -13.98 3.47
CA LYS A 18 -0.17 -12.56 3.49
C LYS A 18 -1.68 -12.34 3.45
N LEU A 19 -2.43 -13.15 2.73
CA LEU A 19 -3.89 -13.03 2.61
C LEU A 19 -4.64 -13.78 3.72
N GLY A 20 -3.94 -14.54 4.57
CA GLY A 20 -4.56 -15.34 5.63
C GLY A 20 -5.38 -16.52 5.09
N VAL A 21 -5.03 -17.05 3.91
CA VAL A 21 -5.67 -18.23 3.32
C VAL A 21 -4.83 -19.47 3.55
N ALA A 22 -5.48 -20.63 3.69
CA ALA A 22 -4.81 -21.89 3.99
C ALA A 22 -4.22 -22.56 2.72
N SER A 23 -4.80 -22.29 1.55
CA SER A 23 -4.41 -22.96 0.31
C SER A 23 -4.72 -22.12 -0.92
N GLU A 24 -4.17 -22.55 -2.07
CA GLU A 24 -4.50 -21.96 -3.37
C GLU A 24 -6.00 -22.06 -3.70
N ARG A 25 -6.68 -23.13 -3.28
CA ARG A 25 -8.12 -23.31 -3.48
C ARG A 25 -8.93 -22.17 -2.84
N ASP A 26 -8.48 -21.65 -1.70
CA ASP A 26 -9.15 -20.56 -0.99
C ASP A 26 -8.94 -19.21 -1.67
N LEU A 27 -7.95 -19.13 -2.58
CA LEU A 27 -7.60 -17.95 -3.34
C LEU A 27 -8.28 -17.90 -4.71
N LEU A 28 -8.36 -19.06 -5.40
CA LEU A 28 -8.80 -19.14 -6.78
C LEU A 28 -10.20 -18.54 -7.00
N GLY A 29 -10.34 -17.73 -8.04
CA GLY A 29 -11.58 -17.08 -8.44
C GLY A 29 -12.01 -15.88 -7.60
N LYS A 30 -11.41 -15.66 -6.44
CA LYS A 30 -11.63 -14.47 -5.60
C LYS A 30 -10.89 -13.26 -6.18
N THR A 31 -11.29 -12.08 -5.72
CA THR A 31 -10.69 -10.78 -6.07
C THR A 31 -10.06 -10.12 -4.86
N ASP A 32 -9.39 -8.98 -5.03
CA ASP A 32 -8.90 -8.21 -3.88
C ASP A 32 -10.02 -7.76 -2.93
N MET A 33 -11.23 -7.55 -3.45
CA MET A 33 -12.41 -7.16 -2.65
C MET A 33 -12.83 -8.23 -1.63
N ASP A 34 -12.51 -9.48 -1.89
CA ASP A 34 -12.83 -10.59 -0.99
C ASP A 34 -11.89 -10.64 0.23
N PHE A 35 -10.75 -9.95 0.17
CA PHE A 35 -9.73 -9.95 1.20
C PHE A 35 -9.54 -8.60 1.89
N PHE A 36 -9.87 -7.51 1.21
CA PHE A 36 -9.57 -6.16 1.69
C PHE A 36 -10.82 -5.29 1.61
N PHE A 37 -10.97 -4.38 2.56
CA PHE A 37 -12.08 -3.42 2.57
C PHE A 37 -11.65 -1.99 2.15
N GLN A 38 -10.38 -1.78 1.82
CA GLN A 38 -9.86 -0.49 1.38
C GLN A 38 -10.18 -0.26 -0.12
N GLU A 39 -11.45 -0.01 -0.43
CA GLU A 39 -11.98 0.07 -1.80
C GLU A 39 -11.15 0.94 -2.74
N ASN A 40 -10.74 2.13 -2.28
CA ASN A 40 -9.99 3.04 -3.14
C ASN A 40 -8.58 2.53 -3.49
N LEU A 41 -7.94 1.77 -2.59
CA LEU A 41 -6.68 1.10 -2.90
C LEU A 41 -6.91 -0.02 -3.92
N ILE A 42 -7.96 -0.81 -3.73
CA ILE A 42 -8.31 -1.91 -4.65
C ILE A 42 -8.64 -1.36 -6.04
N VAL A 43 -9.43 -0.30 -6.12
CA VAL A 43 -9.72 0.39 -7.39
C VAL A 43 -8.44 0.87 -8.07
N GLN A 44 -7.47 1.37 -7.30
CA GLN A 44 -6.18 1.77 -7.86
C GLN A 44 -5.39 0.57 -8.38
N TYR A 45 -5.33 -0.55 -7.63
CA TYR A 45 -4.67 -1.78 -8.10
C TYR A 45 -5.29 -2.25 -9.42
N ARG A 46 -6.62 -2.24 -9.50
CA ARG A 46 -7.35 -2.65 -10.70
C ARG A 46 -7.06 -1.75 -11.90
N LYS A 47 -7.01 -0.42 -11.71
CA LYS A 47 -6.62 0.53 -12.77
C LYS A 47 -5.22 0.24 -13.30
N ASP A 48 -4.28 -0.05 -12.42
CA ASP A 48 -2.91 -0.38 -12.81
C ASP A 48 -2.83 -1.72 -13.56
N ASP A 49 -3.55 -2.73 -13.10
CA ASP A 49 -3.63 -4.03 -13.76
C ASP A 49 -4.18 -3.91 -15.18
N LEU A 50 -5.29 -3.18 -15.34
CA LEU A 50 -5.90 -2.89 -16.65
C LEU A 50 -4.94 -2.11 -17.56
N LYS A 51 -4.20 -1.14 -17.02
CA LYS A 51 -3.21 -0.39 -17.79
C LYS A 51 -2.10 -1.30 -18.30
N VAL A 52 -1.55 -2.18 -17.48
CA VAL A 52 -0.52 -3.15 -17.86
C VAL A 52 -1.04 -4.09 -18.95
N MET A 53 -2.24 -4.65 -18.78
CA MET A 53 -2.86 -5.52 -19.77
C MET A 53 -3.09 -4.82 -21.12
N ARG A 54 -3.61 -3.58 -21.09
CA ARG A 54 -3.93 -2.80 -22.30
C ARG A 54 -2.68 -2.36 -23.05
N THR A 55 -1.66 -1.88 -22.33
CA THR A 55 -0.46 -1.33 -22.97
C THR A 55 0.59 -2.38 -23.27
N GLY A 56 0.51 -3.55 -22.65
CA GLY A 56 1.53 -4.57 -22.70
C GLY A 56 2.87 -4.19 -22.06
N LYS A 57 2.93 -3.01 -21.44
CA LYS A 57 4.14 -2.50 -20.79
C LYS A 57 4.13 -2.87 -19.31
N PRO A 58 5.16 -3.56 -18.78
CA PRO A 58 5.23 -3.89 -17.37
C PRO A 58 5.40 -2.64 -16.51
N VAL A 59 4.90 -2.70 -15.28
CA VAL A 59 5.30 -1.79 -14.19
C VAL A 59 6.39 -2.50 -13.41
N LEU A 60 7.53 -1.85 -13.20
CA LEU A 60 8.67 -2.47 -12.55
C LEU A 60 9.05 -1.72 -11.26
N ASN A 61 9.22 -2.50 -10.19
CA ASN A 61 9.82 -2.03 -8.94
C ASN A 61 9.18 -0.76 -8.35
N ARG A 62 7.89 -0.55 -8.56
CA ARG A 62 7.18 0.60 -8.00
C ARG A 62 6.96 0.42 -6.51
N VAL A 63 7.29 1.46 -5.74
CA VAL A 63 7.00 1.49 -4.31
C VAL A 63 5.59 2.02 -4.08
N GLU A 64 4.74 1.20 -3.49
CA GLU A 64 3.32 1.53 -3.29
C GLU A 64 2.77 0.96 -1.97
N PRO A 65 1.74 1.58 -1.40
CA PRO A 65 1.05 1.04 -0.24
C PRO A 65 0.19 -0.16 -0.65
N VAL A 66 0.28 -1.21 0.13
CA VAL A 66 -0.49 -2.44 -0.06
C VAL A 66 -1.31 -2.73 1.19
N ALA A 67 -2.60 -2.99 0.99
CA ALA A 67 -3.51 -3.37 2.05
C ALA A 67 -3.14 -4.73 2.66
N ASN A 68 -3.33 -4.86 3.97
CA ASN A 68 -3.24 -6.12 4.69
C ASN A 68 -4.64 -6.56 5.13
N PRO A 69 -4.89 -7.86 5.33
CA PRO A 69 -6.21 -8.36 5.77
C PRO A 69 -6.64 -7.83 7.14
N ASP A 70 -5.67 -7.53 8.02
CA ASP A 70 -5.93 -6.86 9.30
C ASP A 70 -6.33 -5.39 9.12
N GLY A 71 -6.33 -4.90 7.86
CA GLY A 71 -6.68 -3.56 7.43
C GLY A 71 -5.60 -2.53 7.59
N SER A 72 -4.47 -2.88 8.15
CA SER A 72 -3.30 -2.02 8.08
C SER A 72 -2.83 -1.89 6.62
N VAL A 73 -1.89 -0.99 6.40
CA VAL A 73 -1.25 -0.81 5.10
C VAL A 73 0.25 -0.86 5.31
N SER A 74 0.92 -1.62 4.47
CA SER A 74 2.39 -1.69 4.46
C SER A 74 2.94 -1.26 3.09
N TRP A 75 4.17 -0.79 3.08
CA TRP A 75 4.83 -0.38 1.85
C TRP A 75 5.54 -1.56 1.21
N HIS A 76 5.32 -1.74 -0.09
CA HIS A 76 5.92 -2.81 -0.86
C HIS A 76 6.50 -2.30 -2.17
N LYS A 77 7.48 -3.03 -2.65
CA LYS A 77 8.03 -2.89 -4.00
C LYS A 77 7.32 -3.89 -4.89
N THR A 78 6.52 -3.39 -5.83
CA THR A 78 5.71 -4.21 -6.72
C THR A 78 6.21 -4.14 -8.16
N SER A 79 6.09 -5.27 -8.85
CA SER A 79 6.25 -5.35 -10.31
C SER A 79 5.05 -6.08 -10.88
N LYS A 80 4.51 -5.58 -12.01
CA LYS A 80 3.35 -6.15 -12.69
C LYS A 80 3.70 -6.43 -14.14
N TYR A 81 3.47 -7.64 -14.59
CA TYR A 81 3.75 -8.11 -15.95
C TYR A 81 2.45 -8.56 -16.62
N PRO A 82 2.25 -8.25 -17.90
CA PRO A 82 1.12 -8.80 -18.65
C PRO A 82 1.32 -10.30 -18.86
N LEU A 83 0.33 -11.11 -18.54
CA LEU A 83 0.27 -12.51 -18.95
C LEU A 83 -0.34 -12.59 -20.34
N ARG A 84 0.29 -13.38 -21.22
CA ARG A 84 -0.15 -13.58 -22.61
C ARG A 84 -0.34 -15.06 -22.91
N ASN A 85 -1.33 -15.36 -23.74
CA ASN A 85 -1.47 -16.70 -24.31
C ASN A 85 -0.49 -16.92 -25.48
N ALA A 86 -0.52 -18.11 -26.08
CA ALA A 86 0.32 -18.47 -27.21
C ALA A 86 0.11 -17.56 -28.45
N GLN A 87 -1.05 -16.94 -28.58
CA GLN A 87 -1.39 -15.98 -29.64
C GLN A 87 -0.97 -14.54 -29.31
N GLY A 88 -0.29 -14.31 -28.20
CA GLY A 88 0.16 -12.99 -27.76
C GLY A 88 -0.92 -12.11 -27.12
N VAL A 89 -2.15 -12.61 -26.98
CA VAL A 89 -3.27 -11.88 -26.37
C VAL A 89 -3.08 -11.83 -24.86
N SER A 90 -3.27 -10.64 -24.26
CA SER A 90 -3.22 -10.48 -22.80
C SER A 90 -4.41 -11.19 -22.16
N ILE A 91 -4.13 -12.15 -21.28
CA ILE A 91 -5.12 -12.95 -20.55
C ILE A 91 -5.17 -12.62 -19.06
N GLY A 92 -4.28 -11.74 -18.58
CA GLY A 92 -4.23 -11.37 -17.18
C GLY A 92 -2.94 -10.66 -16.83
N ILE A 93 -2.60 -10.66 -15.53
CA ILE A 93 -1.36 -10.10 -14.99
C ILE A 93 -0.65 -11.08 -14.05
N MET A 94 0.67 -10.97 -13.99
CA MET A 94 1.49 -11.53 -12.92
C MET A 94 2.03 -10.39 -12.06
N GLY A 95 1.76 -10.42 -10.76
CA GLY A 95 2.32 -9.51 -9.77
C GLY A 95 3.46 -10.17 -8.99
N ILE A 96 4.55 -9.44 -8.79
CA ILE A 96 5.62 -9.78 -7.84
C ILE A 96 5.66 -8.66 -6.81
N MET A 97 5.59 -9.03 -5.55
CA MET A 97 5.60 -8.10 -4.43
C MET A 97 6.69 -8.49 -3.45
N ARG A 98 7.40 -7.51 -2.93
CA ARG A 98 8.42 -7.67 -1.89
C ARG A 98 8.25 -6.58 -0.86
N ASP A 99 8.55 -6.88 0.38
CA ASP A 99 8.55 -5.88 1.43
C ASP A 99 9.51 -4.73 1.07
N PHE A 100 9.07 -3.53 1.37
CA PHE A 100 9.90 -2.34 1.19
C PHE A 100 10.50 -1.96 2.55
N ASP A 101 11.67 -2.53 2.83
CA ASP A 101 12.47 -2.24 4.03
C ASP A 101 13.56 -1.17 3.78
N GLY A 102 13.56 -0.58 2.58
CA GLY A 102 14.60 0.35 2.15
C GLY A 102 15.92 -0.31 1.72
N SER A 103 16.17 -1.58 2.08
CA SER A 103 17.43 -2.26 1.78
C SER A 103 17.51 -2.83 0.35
N ALA A 104 16.37 -3.12 -0.25
CA ALA A 104 16.24 -3.81 -1.54
C ALA A 104 16.21 -2.87 -2.77
N MET A 105 16.76 -1.67 -2.68
CA MET A 105 16.89 -0.76 -3.83
C MET A 105 18.04 -1.18 -4.76
N PRO A 106 17.83 -1.23 -6.10
CA PRO A 106 18.92 -1.49 -7.06
C PRO A 106 20.04 -0.47 -6.93
N TRP A 107 21.25 -0.96 -6.79
CA TRP A 107 22.40 -0.36 -6.14
C TRP A 107 22.94 0.98 -6.65
N ASN A 108 22.65 1.46 -7.87
CA ASN A 108 23.42 2.59 -8.40
C ASN A 108 22.70 3.94 -8.54
N HIS A 109 21.37 3.99 -8.68
CA HIS A 109 20.68 5.28 -8.90
C HIS A 109 19.62 5.61 -7.82
N GLN A 110 19.34 4.70 -6.91
CA GLN A 110 18.25 4.82 -5.91
C GLN A 110 18.75 5.04 -4.46
N ARG A 111 20.05 4.90 -4.20
CA ARG A 111 20.66 5.17 -2.89
C ARG A 111 20.27 6.51 -2.26
N PRO A 112 20.20 7.62 -3.02
CA PRO A 112 19.76 8.89 -2.45
C PRO A 112 18.37 8.83 -1.85
N PHE A 113 17.48 8.00 -2.40
CA PHE A 113 16.11 7.88 -1.92
C PHE A 113 15.97 7.05 -0.63
N LEU A 114 16.95 6.22 -0.26
CA LEU A 114 17.00 5.59 1.06
C LEU A 114 17.09 6.65 2.16
N LYS A 115 18.00 7.62 1.99
CA LYS A 115 18.13 8.74 2.94
C LYS A 115 16.84 9.56 3.03
N VAL A 116 16.15 9.75 1.90
CA VAL A 116 14.85 10.43 1.88
C VAL A 116 13.81 9.63 2.66
N MET A 117 13.76 8.31 2.49
CA MET A 117 12.83 7.45 3.23
C MET A 117 13.13 7.43 4.72
N GLU A 118 14.41 7.32 5.10
CA GLU A 118 14.83 7.42 6.51
C GLU A 118 14.48 8.77 7.11
N PHE A 119 14.67 9.85 6.36
CA PHE A 119 14.29 11.19 6.79
C PHE A 119 12.77 11.30 6.97
N ILE A 120 11.99 10.85 6.00
CA ILE A 120 10.52 10.84 6.10
C ILE A 120 10.08 10.00 7.30
N ASP A 121 10.65 8.82 7.51
CA ASP A 121 10.25 7.94 8.63
C ASP A 121 10.51 8.58 9.99
N ARG A 122 11.59 9.33 10.15
CA ARG A 122 11.92 10.02 11.40
C ARG A 122 11.11 11.29 11.63
N HIS A 123 10.76 12.01 10.54
CA HIS A 123 10.23 13.37 10.61
C HIS A 123 8.82 13.54 10.01
N TYR A 124 8.11 12.45 9.66
CA TYR A 124 6.81 12.52 8.99
C TYR A 124 5.76 13.35 9.76
N HIS A 125 5.90 13.45 11.06
CA HIS A 125 5.03 14.22 11.96
C HIS A 125 5.32 15.73 11.95
N GLU A 126 6.44 16.15 11.38
CA GLU A 126 6.88 17.54 11.26
C GLU A 126 6.53 18.13 9.89
N GLU A 127 6.69 19.44 9.74
CA GLU A 127 6.59 20.07 8.43
C GLU A 127 7.80 19.69 7.57
N ILE A 128 7.57 18.98 6.47
CA ILE A 128 8.60 18.58 5.51
C ILE A 128 8.39 19.32 4.20
N LEU A 129 9.35 20.12 3.79
CA LEU A 129 9.36 20.77 2.49
C LEU A 129 10.05 19.87 1.45
N VAL A 130 9.48 19.77 0.25
CA VAL A 130 10.04 18.94 -0.83
C VAL A 130 11.47 19.35 -1.20
N LYS A 131 11.81 20.65 -1.05
CA LYS A 131 13.17 21.16 -1.26
C LYS A 131 14.20 20.54 -0.30
N ASP A 132 13.79 20.24 0.94
CA ASP A 132 14.69 19.66 1.95
C ASP A 132 14.96 18.18 1.63
N LEU A 133 13.95 17.48 1.12
CA LEU A 133 14.10 16.12 0.59
C LEU A 133 15.04 16.10 -0.63
N ALA A 134 14.92 17.07 -1.52
CA ALA A 134 15.80 17.20 -2.68
C ALA A 134 17.26 17.45 -2.23
N ALA A 135 17.47 18.38 -1.29
CA ALA A 135 18.81 18.69 -0.76
C ALA A 135 19.51 17.46 -0.17
N ALA A 136 18.76 16.59 0.55
CA ALA A 136 19.29 15.34 1.10
C ALA A 136 19.81 14.35 0.04
N THR A 137 19.40 14.51 -1.23
CA THR A 137 19.84 13.65 -2.35
C THR A 137 20.98 14.24 -3.18
N GLY A 138 21.31 15.51 -2.97
CA GLY A 138 22.25 16.26 -3.83
C GLY A 138 21.72 16.56 -5.23
N LEU A 139 20.41 16.41 -5.46
CA LEU A 139 19.76 16.73 -6.73
C LEU A 139 19.12 18.12 -6.69
N SER A 140 19.00 18.77 -7.87
CA SER A 140 18.12 19.91 -7.99
C SER A 140 16.66 19.50 -7.76
N LEU A 141 15.79 20.44 -7.35
CA LEU A 141 14.38 20.15 -7.07
C LEU A 141 13.69 19.43 -8.24
N SER A 142 13.86 19.95 -9.47
CA SER A 142 13.27 19.36 -10.67
C SER A 142 13.79 17.95 -10.99
N GLN A 143 15.10 17.71 -10.77
CA GLN A 143 15.69 16.38 -10.94
C GLN A 143 15.16 15.41 -9.89
N PHE A 144 15.05 15.87 -8.65
CA PHE A 144 14.50 15.09 -7.55
C PHE A 144 13.05 14.68 -7.83
N GLU A 145 12.16 15.63 -8.14
CA GLU A 145 10.76 15.36 -8.41
C GLU A 145 10.55 14.36 -9.55
N ARG A 146 11.30 14.54 -10.66
CA ARG A 146 11.25 13.63 -11.80
C ARG A 146 11.68 12.23 -11.41
N ARG A 147 12.84 12.07 -10.76
CA ARG A 147 13.36 10.77 -10.35
C ARG A 147 12.49 10.13 -9.26
N PHE A 148 11.97 10.94 -8.35
CA PHE A 148 11.04 10.47 -7.32
C PHE A 148 9.76 9.89 -7.96
N LEU A 149 9.22 10.57 -8.96
CA LEU A 149 8.07 10.09 -9.72
C LEU A 149 8.38 8.77 -10.45
N GLU A 150 9.56 8.63 -11.03
CA GLU A 150 10.02 7.38 -11.67
C GLU A 150 10.08 6.21 -10.68
N VAL A 151 10.60 6.44 -9.46
CA VAL A 151 10.78 5.40 -8.44
C VAL A 151 9.48 5.07 -7.71
N PHE A 152 8.73 6.09 -7.29
CA PHE A 152 7.57 5.93 -6.42
C PHE A 152 6.22 6.02 -7.15
N GLY A 153 6.21 6.35 -8.46
CA GLY A 153 5.00 6.47 -9.26
C GLY A 153 4.08 7.65 -8.87
N GLN A 154 4.57 8.55 -8.04
CA GLN A 154 3.82 9.71 -7.51
C GLN A 154 4.76 10.83 -7.07
N SER A 155 4.23 12.06 -6.93
CA SER A 155 5.02 13.20 -6.46
C SER A 155 5.43 13.04 -4.99
N PRO A 156 6.54 13.69 -4.55
CA PRO A 156 7.00 13.65 -3.16
C PRO A 156 5.93 14.08 -2.15
N SER A 157 5.22 15.16 -2.41
CA SER A 157 4.15 15.64 -1.52
C SER A 157 3.01 14.63 -1.38
N ARG A 158 2.59 14.01 -2.49
CA ARG A 158 1.55 12.97 -2.46
C ARG A 158 2.02 11.72 -1.72
N PHE A 159 3.29 11.35 -1.90
CA PHE A 159 3.91 10.25 -1.19
C PHE A 159 3.89 10.51 0.32
N LEU A 160 4.33 11.70 0.77
CA LEU A 160 4.34 12.08 2.19
C LEU A 160 2.95 12.01 2.83
N VAL A 161 1.93 12.55 2.15
CA VAL A 161 0.54 12.44 2.63
C VAL A 161 0.13 10.98 2.79
N ARG A 162 0.39 10.12 1.79
CA ARG A 162 0.06 8.69 1.88
C ARG A 162 0.84 7.96 2.95
N TYR A 163 2.11 8.34 3.15
CA TYR A 163 2.94 7.79 4.22
C TYR A 163 2.36 8.11 5.60
N ARG A 164 1.98 9.37 5.84
CA ARG A 164 1.31 9.82 7.07
C ARG A 164 -0.01 9.08 7.31
N LEU A 165 -0.82 8.90 6.26
CA LEU A 165 -2.07 8.16 6.34
C LEU A 165 -1.85 6.68 6.68
N THR A 166 -0.77 6.06 6.18
CA THR A 166 -0.39 4.70 6.55
C THR A 166 -0.04 4.62 8.05
N LYS A 167 0.76 5.56 8.57
CA LYS A 167 1.04 5.62 10.02
C LYS A 167 -0.24 5.84 10.84
N ALA A 168 -1.11 6.75 10.39
CA ALA A 168 -2.40 6.98 11.04
C ALA A 168 -3.30 5.74 11.05
N SER A 169 -3.33 4.95 9.98
CA SER A 169 -4.12 3.72 9.93
C SER A 169 -3.69 2.70 10.98
N HIS A 170 -2.39 2.60 11.24
CA HIS A 170 -1.86 1.77 12.33
C HIS A 170 -2.29 2.30 13.71
N LEU A 171 -2.13 3.61 13.96
CA LEU A 171 -2.53 4.21 15.24
C LEU A 171 -4.03 4.11 15.52
N LEU A 172 -4.87 4.23 14.48
CA LEU A 172 -6.32 4.05 14.60
C LEU A 172 -6.69 2.65 15.12
N VAL A 173 -5.94 1.63 14.78
CA VAL A 173 -6.18 0.24 15.19
C VAL A 173 -5.51 -0.09 16.53
N SER A 174 -4.30 0.41 16.76
CA SER A 174 -3.42 0.01 17.87
C SER A 174 -3.52 0.91 19.09
N SER A 175 -4.24 2.03 19.03
CA SER A 175 -4.32 2.99 20.15
C SER A 175 -5.74 3.49 20.40
N ASP A 176 -5.95 4.07 21.60
CA ASP A 176 -7.18 4.74 21.99
C ASP A 176 -7.12 6.26 21.80
N HIS A 177 -6.07 6.78 21.19
CA HIS A 177 -5.94 8.21 20.90
C HIS A 177 -7.14 8.72 20.11
N THR A 178 -7.54 9.97 20.35
CA THR A 178 -8.61 10.60 19.57
C THR A 178 -8.20 10.71 18.11
N ILE A 179 -9.17 10.74 17.19
CA ILE A 179 -8.88 10.91 15.76
C ILE A 179 -8.14 12.23 15.50
N SER A 180 -8.48 13.28 16.24
CA SER A 180 -7.80 14.58 16.15
C SER A 180 -6.36 14.51 16.63
N SER A 181 -6.07 13.80 17.74
CA SER A 181 -4.70 13.58 18.19
C SER A 181 -3.89 12.81 17.15
N ILE A 182 -4.44 11.71 16.60
CA ILE A 182 -3.77 10.92 15.56
C ILE A 182 -3.46 11.77 14.32
N ALA A 183 -4.37 12.67 13.93
CA ALA A 183 -4.12 13.57 12.81
C ALA A 183 -2.89 14.46 13.06
N VAL A 184 -2.80 15.08 14.24
CA VAL A 184 -1.65 15.90 14.64
C VAL A 184 -0.38 15.07 14.75
N ASP A 185 -0.43 13.93 15.44
CA ASP A 185 0.70 13.00 15.63
C ASP A 185 1.26 12.48 14.29
N CYS A 186 0.41 12.46 13.25
CA CYS A 186 0.81 12.10 11.88
C CYS A 186 1.15 13.31 10.99
N GLY A 187 1.27 14.51 11.54
CA GLY A 187 1.72 15.70 10.82
C GLY A 187 0.67 16.36 9.92
N PHE A 188 -0.62 16.16 10.21
CA PHE A 188 -1.69 16.92 9.57
C PHE A 188 -2.00 18.17 10.36
N TYR A 189 -2.04 19.31 9.68
CA TYR A 189 -2.32 20.59 10.29
C TYR A 189 -3.75 20.69 10.82
N ASP A 190 -4.72 20.12 10.08
CA ASP A 190 -6.13 20.16 10.45
C ASP A 190 -6.84 18.81 10.25
N HIS A 191 -7.84 18.57 11.07
CA HIS A 191 -8.67 17.37 11.07
C HIS A 191 -9.45 17.19 9.75
N SER A 192 -9.85 18.28 9.09
CA SER A 192 -10.64 18.22 7.86
C SER A 192 -9.78 17.74 6.69
N HIS A 193 -8.54 18.24 6.59
CA HIS A 193 -7.57 17.76 5.60
C HIS A 193 -7.22 16.29 5.83
N PHE A 194 -6.97 15.91 7.09
CA PHE A 194 -6.74 14.51 7.45
C PHE A 194 -7.91 13.62 7.01
N SER A 195 -9.14 13.95 7.44
CA SER A 195 -10.32 13.12 7.18
C SER A 195 -10.62 12.97 5.68
N ARG A 196 -10.51 14.06 4.90
CA ARG A 196 -10.68 14.00 3.43
C ARG A 196 -9.60 13.14 2.77
N SER A 197 -8.33 13.33 3.17
CA SER A 197 -7.21 12.57 2.62
C SER A 197 -7.30 11.08 2.99
N PHE A 198 -7.72 10.79 4.23
CA PHE A 198 -7.94 9.43 4.71
C PHE A 198 -9.05 8.73 3.94
N PHE A 199 -10.22 9.39 3.82
CA PHE A 199 -11.32 8.88 3.01
C PHE A 199 -10.89 8.67 1.54
N GLY A 200 -10.13 9.62 0.97
CA GLY A 200 -9.59 9.51 -0.39
C GLY A 200 -8.66 8.31 -0.59
N MET A 201 -7.95 7.87 0.45
CA MET A 201 -7.07 6.71 0.38
C MET A 201 -7.78 5.39 0.72
N PHE A 202 -8.62 5.37 1.76
CA PHE A 202 -9.17 4.12 2.32
C PHE A 202 -10.63 3.85 1.94
N GLY A 203 -11.35 4.84 1.38
CA GLY A 203 -12.77 4.70 0.99
C GLY A 203 -13.76 4.91 2.12
N ILE A 204 -13.30 4.94 3.37
CA ILE A 204 -14.13 5.12 4.58
C ILE A 204 -13.52 6.16 5.54
N PRO A 205 -14.34 6.84 6.36
CA PRO A 205 -13.84 7.80 7.35
C PRO A 205 -12.98 7.13 8.44
N PRO A 206 -12.04 7.89 9.06
CA PRO A 206 -11.15 7.35 10.11
C PRO A 206 -11.89 6.68 11.28
N GLY A 207 -13.00 7.24 11.75
CA GLY A 207 -13.78 6.67 12.84
C GLY A 207 -14.42 5.32 12.45
N GLN A 208 -14.97 5.23 11.26
CA GLN A 208 -15.51 3.97 10.75
C GLN A 208 -14.42 2.92 10.55
N TYR A 209 -13.24 3.33 10.05
CA TYR A 209 -12.08 2.47 9.91
C TYR A 209 -11.67 1.85 11.25
N ARG A 210 -11.60 2.64 12.32
CA ARG A 210 -11.31 2.17 13.68
C ARG A 210 -12.31 1.12 14.15
N ASN A 211 -13.61 1.38 13.99
CA ASN A 211 -14.68 0.49 14.48
C ASN A 211 -14.65 -0.86 13.76
N LEU A 212 -14.60 -0.87 12.44
CA LEU A 212 -14.52 -2.11 11.64
C LEU A 212 -13.34 -2.99 12.06
N LYS A 213 -12.23 -2.39 12.48
CA LYS A 213 -11.05 -3.13 12.91
C LYS A 213 -11.18 -3.71 14.31
N ARG A 214 -11.75 -2.96 15.23
CA ARG A 214 -12.02 -3.45 16.59
C ARG A 214 -12.99 -4.64 16.56
N ASP A 215 -14.00 -4.56 15.72
CA ASP A 215 -14.98 -5.65 15.55
C ASP A 215 -14.35 -6.91 14.96
N ALA A 216 -13.52 -6.76 13.91
CA ALA A 216 -12.81 -7.88 13.29
C ALA A 216 -11.81 -8.54 14.25
N SER A 217 -11.03 -7.76 15.01
CA SER A 217 -10.09 -8.29 16.01
C SER A 217 -10.80 -9.02 17.14
N SER A 218 -11.94 -8.51 17.59
CA SER A 218 -12.77 -9.14 18.63
C SER A 218 -13.38 -10.46 18.15
N ALA A 219 -13.81 -10.53 16.89
CA ALA A 219 -14.34 -11.76 16.30
C ALA A 219 -13.25 -12.83 16.14
N GLN A 220 -12.05 -12.43 15.74
CA GLN A 220 -10.92 -13.34 15.57
C GLN A 220 -10.41 -13.90 16.90
N ALA A 221 -10.36 -13.07 17.94
CA ALA A 221 -10.00 -13.50 19.30
C ALA A 221 -11.01 -14.54 19.84
N ARG A 222 -12.32 -14.32 19.64
CA ARG A 222 -13.36 -15.27 20.05
C ARG A 222 -13.27 -16.61 19.31
N ALA A 223 -12.96 -16.57 18.00
CA ALA A 223 -12.80 -17.79 17.20
C ALA A 223 -11.57 -18.61 17.63
N THR A 224 -10.49 -17.96 18.03
CA THR A 224 -9.26 -18.63 18.52
C THR A 224 -9.49 -19.26 19.90
N THR A 225 -10.17 -18.56 20.81
CA THR A 225 -10.50 -19.07 22.15
C THR A 225 -11.43 -20.30 22.09
N SER A 226 -12.38 -20.30 21.15
CA SER A 226 -13.29 -21.46 20.94
C SER A 226 -12.58 -22.68 20.35
N ARG A 227 -11.48 -22.51 19.62
CA ARG A 227 -10.66 -23.63 19.07
C ARG A 227 -9.70 -24.24 20.10
N LEU A 228 -9.35 -23.52 21.14
CA LEU A 228 -8.46 -24.00 22.22
C LEU A 228 -9.24 -24.67 23.38
N ALA A 229 -10.56 -24.59 23.33
CA ALA A 229 -11.46 -25.15 24.35
C ALA A 229 -12.10 -26.50 23.92
N LEU A 230 -11.67 -27.07 22.81
CA LEU A 230 -12.01 -28.39 22.27
C LEU A 230 -10.78 -29.28 22.19
#